data_461e679a2a1ca52f65ad62e4d18a1efc
#
_entry.id   461e679a2a1ca52f65ad62e4d18a1efc
#
_cell.length_a   1.000
_cell.length_b   1.000
_cell.length_c   1.000
_cell.angle_alpha   90.00
_cell.angle_beta   90.00
_cell.angle_gamma   90.00
#
_symmetry.space_group_name_H-M   'P 1'
#
loop_
_entity.id
_entity.type
_entity.pdbx_description
1 polymer ?
#
loop_
_entity_poly.entity_id
_entity_poly.type
_entity_poly.pdbx_seq_one_letter_code
_entity_poly.pdbx_strand_id
1 'polypeptide(L)' 'MIKAGQIYKEKELPYWRKHESNIFVISSIDYTACIIYKDGTVDRDIGTKWIKEDCKLIKEYPTWQEAVNSKEFRDE' A
#
# COMPACT_ATOMS: atom_id res chain seq x y z
N MET A 1 4.67 2.95 -12.87
CA MET A 1 5.75 3.28 -11.92
C MET A 1 5.17 3.40 -10.53
N ILE A 2 5.83 2.80 -9.54
CA ILE A 2 5.39 2.87 -8.15
C ILE A 2 5.78 4.23 -7.58
N LYS A 3 4.84 4.91 -6.93
CA LYS A 3 5.08 6.23 -6.33
C LYS A 3 4.16 6.49 -5.15
N ALA A 4 4.50 7.47 -4.33
CA ALA A 4 3.69 7.88 -3.19
C ALA A 4 2.30 8.31 -3.63
N GLY A 5 1.29 7.96 -2.83
CA GLY A 5 -0.11 8.27 -3.14
C GLY A 5 -0.86 7.15 -3.82
N GLN A 6 -0.17 6.10 -4.24
CA GLN A 6 -0.83 4.94 -4.85
C GLN A 6 -1.37 4.00 -3.78
N ILE A 7 -2.55 3.44 -4.04
CA ILE A 7 -3.19 2.45 -3.19
C ILE A 7 -3.10 1.10 -3.88
N TYR A 8 -2.53 0.12 -3.18
CA TYR A 8 -2.39 -1.24 -3.68
C TYR A 8 -3.14 -2.22 -2.81
N LYS A 9 -3.51 -3.33 -3.41
CA LYS A 9 -4.11 -4.47 -2.72
C LYS A 9 -3.25 -5.69 -2.99
N GLU A 10 -2.89 -6.42 -1.94
CA GLU A 10 -2.18 -7.69 -2.09
C GLU A 10 -3.11 -8.69 -2.75
N LYS A 11 -2.59 -9.43 -3.73
CA LYS A 11 -3.38 -10.46 -4.43
C LYS A 11 -3.74 -11.61 -3.51
N GLU A 12 -2.79 -12.00 -2.64
CA GLU A 12 -3.00 -13.02 -1.65
C GLU A 12 -2.29 -12.63 -0.36
N LEU A 13 -2.96 -12.81 0.77
CA LEU A 13 -2.32 -12.63 2.06
C LEU A 13 -1.56 -13.91 2.41
N PRO A 14 -0.23 -13.83 2.64
CA PRO A 14 0.49 -14.97 3.13
C PRO A 14 -0.09 -15.44 4.46
N TYR A 15 -0.13 -16.73 4.70
CA TYR A 15 -0.74 -17.27 5.92
C TYR A 15 -0.09 -16.78 7.22
N TRP A 16 1.16 -16.31 7.15
CA TRP A 16 1.86 -15.76 8.31
C TRP A 16 1.53 -14.28 8.56
N ARG A 17 0.82 -13.64 7.62
CA ARG A 17 0.48 -12.23 7.71
C ARG A 17 -0.67 -12.05 8.69
N LYS A 18 -0.48 -11.19 9.69
CA LYS A 18 -1.49 -10.96 10.71
C LYS A 18 -2.30 -9.67 10.53
N HIS A 19 -2.07 -8.96 9.44
CA HIS A 19 -2.87 -7.78 9.13
C HIS A 19 -4.24 -8.21 8.63
N GLU A 20 -5.28 -7.60 9.17
CA GLU A 20 -6.64 -7.88 8.71
C GLU A 20 -6.90 -7.34 7.32
N SER A 21 -6.21 -6.27 6.95
CA SER A 21 -6.37 -5.63 5.65
C SER A 21 -5.21 -5.97 4.75
N ASN A 22 -5.53 -6.21 3.48
CA ASN A 22 -4.54 -6.41 2.44
C ASN A 22 -4.36 -5.17 1.56
N ILE A 23 -4.87 -4.03 2.02
CA ILE A 23 -4.79 -2.76 1.30
C ILE A 23 -3.81 -1.85 2.00
N PHE A 24 -2.96 -1.20 1.21
CA PHE A 24 -1.99 -0.26 1.74
C PHE A 24 -1.77 0.91 0.79
N VAL A 25 -1.24 2.01 1.34
CA VAL A 25 -0.88 3.21 0.60
C VAL A 25 0.64 3.34 0.60
N ILE A 26 1.20 3.70 -0.55
CA ILE A 26 2.61 4.03 -0.64
C ILE A 26 2.79 5.43 -0.05
N SER A 27 3.51 5.55 1.07
CA SER A 27 3.74 6.85 1.69
C SER A 27 5.00 7.52 1.19
N SER A 28 6.02 6.74 0.87
CA SER A 28 7.25 7.28 0.29
C SER A 28 7.97 6.19 -0.47
N ILE A 29 8.81 6.61 -1.39
CA ILE A 29 9.63 5.72 -2.17
C ILE A 29 11.02 6.31 -2.32
N ASP A 30 12.01 5.47 -2.10
CA ASP A 30 13.40 5.75 -2.36
C ASP A 30 13.92 4.52 -3.09
N TYR A 31 14.91 3.83 -2.59
CA TYR A 31 15.28 2.51 -3.16
C TYR A 31 14.24 1.46 -2.81
N THR A 32 13.58 1.63 -1.67
CA THR A 32 12.51 0.77 -1.22
C THR A 32 11.29 1.62 -0.91
N ALA A 33 10.15 0.98 -0.68
CA ALA A 33 8.91 1.66 -0.37
C ALA A 33 8.61 1.64 1.13
N CYS A 34 8.00 2.72 1.60
CA CYS A 34 7.38 2.78 2.91
C CYS A 34 5.87 2.75 2.68
N ILE A 35 5.16 1.86 3.36
CA ILE A 35 3.74 1.66 3.13
C ILE A 35 2.95 1.77 4.44
N ILE A 36 1.69 2.19 4.33
CA ILE A 36 0.77 2.33 5.45
C ILE A 36 -0.43 1.44 5.19
N TYR A 37 -0.70 0.51 6.10
CA TYR A 37 -1.88 -0.34 6.01
C TYR A 37 -3.11 0.37 6.56
N LYS A 38 -4.28 -0.17 6.24
CA LYS A 38 -5.56 0.40 6.66
C LYS A 38 -5.70 0.51 8.19
N ASP A 39 -5.08 -0.40 8.91
CA ASP A 39 -5.11 -0.40 10.37
C ASP A 39 -4.14 0.62 11.01
N GLY A 40 -3.41 1.37 10.18
CA GLY A 40 -2.44 2.34 10.65
C GLY A 40 -1.03 1.80 10.78
N THR A 41 -0.82 0.51 10.60
CA THR A 41 0.50 -0.10 10.65
C THR A 41 1.36 0.39 9.50
N VAL A 42 2.62 0.70 9.80
CA VAL A 42 3.58 1.18 8.80
C VAL A 42 4.69 0.15 8.64
N ASP A 43 4.95 -0.25 7.41
CA ASP A 43 6.07 -1.12 7.07
C ASP A 43 7.06 -0.35 6.21
N ARG A 44 8.34 -0.54 6.49
CA ARG A 44 9.44 0.11 5.76
C ARG A 44 10.24 -0.94 5.01
N ASP A 45 11.07 -0.45 4.09
CA ASP A 45 11.99 -1.31 3.32
C ASP A 45 11.27 -2.39 2.50
N ILE A 46 10.10 -2.03 1.98
CA ILE A 46 9.32 -2.94 1.14
C ILE A 46 9.88 -2.92 -0.28
N GLY A 47 10.16 -4.10 -0.81
CA GLY A 47 10.68 -4.22 -2.17
C GLY A 47 9.67 -3.81 -3.22
N THR A 48 10.08 -2.94 -4.14
CA THR A 48 9.18 -2.48 -5.22
C THR A 48 8.82 -3.61 -6.18
N LYS A 49 9.69 -4.59 -6.33
CA LYS A 49 9.42 -5.75 -7.17
C LYS A 49 8.20 -6.53 -6.66
N TRP A 50 8.13 -6.74 -5.35
CA TRP A 50 6.99 -7.41 -4.74
C TRP A 50 5.69 -6.66 -5.00
N ILE A 51 5.73 -5.32 -4.89
CA ILE A 51 4.54 -4.50 -5.13
C ILE A 51 4.08 -4.65 -6.59
N LYS A 52 5.03 -4.66 -7.52
CA LYS A 52 4.70 -4.80 -8.95
C LYS A 52 4.14 -6.18 -9.28
N GLU A 53 4.71 -7.23 -8.71
CA GLU A 53 4.38 -8.60 -9.08
C GLU A 53 3.21 -9.18 -8.29
N ASP A 54 3.13 -8.86 -7.00
CA ASP A 54 2.19 -9.52 -6.09
C ASP A 54 1.07 -8.61 -5.59
N CYS A 55 1.05 -7.37 -6.03
CA CYS A 55 0.02 -6.41 -5.62
C CYS A 55 -0.66 -5.79 -6.83
N LYS A 56 -1.90 -5.35 -6.64
CA LYS A 56 -2.70 -4.73 -7.68
C LYS A 56 -2.94 -3.27 -7.33
N LEU A 57 -2.68 -2.38 -8.28
CA LEU A 57 -2.99 -0.96 -8.11
C LEU A 57 -4.50 -0.74 -8.17
N ILE A 58 -5.05 -0.10 -7.13
CA ILE A 58 -6.48 0.19 -7.04
C ILE A 58 -6.77 1.62 -7.49
N LYS A 59 -6.02 2.57 -6.95
CA LYS A 59 -6.26 3.98 -7.20
C LYS A 59 -4.97 4.76 -6.96
N GLU A 60 -4.88 5.94 -7.55
CA GLU A 60 -3.72 6.81 -7.42
C GLU A 60 -4.18 8.22 -7.04
N TYR A 61 -3.49 8.81 -6.06
CA TYR A 61 -3.73 10.16 -5.60
C TYR A 61 -2.44 10.97 -5.68
N PRO A 62 -2.52 12.30 -5.76
CA PRO A 62 -1.31 13.14 -5.81
C PRO A 62 -0.43 13.03 -4.57
N THR A 63 -1.02 12.78 -3.40
CA THR A 63 -0.27 12.65 -2.16
C THR A 63 -0.76 11.43 -1.37
N TRP A 64 0.12 10.92 -0.49
CA TRP A 64 -0.26 9.78 0.35
C TRP A 64 -1.32 10.19 1.39
N GLN A 65 -1.32 11.47 1.82
CA GLN A 65 -2.32 11.97 2.75
C GLN A 65 -3.72 11.90 2.14
N GLU A 66 -3.85 12.29 0.88
CA GLU A 66 -5.11 12.16 0.18
C GLU A 66 -5.53 10.71 0.04
N ALA A 67 -4.56 9.83 -0.26
CA ALA A 67 -4.84 8.41 -0.41
C ALA A 67 -5.36 7.79 0.89
N VAL A 68 -4.75 8.08 2.03
CA VAL A 68 -5.18 7.49 3.31
C VAL A 68 -6.53 8.04 3.77
N ASN A 69 -6.92 9.21 3.28
CA ASN A 69 -8.23 9.81 3.59
C ASN A 69 -9.28 9.49 2.54
N SER A 70 -8.92 8.74 1.52
CA SER A 70 -9.82 8.44 0.42
C SER A 70 -10.84 7.38 0.80
N LYS A 71 -11.94 7.36 0.07
CA LYS A 71 -12.99 6.36 0.22
C LYS A 71 -12.46 4.97 -0.14
N GLU A 72 -11.65 4.88 -1.18
CA GLU A 72 -11.08 3.61 -1.61
C GLU A 72 -10.26 2.94 -0.53
N PHE A 73 -9.58 3.73 0.30
CA PHE A 73 -8.77 3.20 1.37
C PHE A 73 -9.57 2.92 2.63
N ARG A 74 -10.47 3.83 3.00
CA ARG A 74 -11.22 3.74 4.26
C ARG A 74 -12.38 2.74 4.24
N ASP A 75 -13.06 2.62 3.10
CA ASP A 75 -14.29 1.85 2.98
C ASP A 75 -14.07 0.42 2.49
N GLU A 76 -12.87 0.08 2.15
CA GLU A 76 -12.56 -1.28 1.70
C GLU A 76 -12.53 -2.27 2.86
#